data_3abb5f43b40e9e74bbcd07de645c1091
#
_entry.id   3abb5f43b40e9e74bbcd07de645c1091
#
_cell.length_a   1.000
_cell.length_b   1.000
_cell.length_c   1.000
_cell.angle_alpha   90.00
_cell.angle_beta   90.00
_cell.angle_gamma   90.00
#
_symmetry.space_group_name_H-M   'P 1'
#
loop_
_entity.id
_entity.type
_entity.pdbx_description
1 polymer ?
#
loop_
_entity_poly.entity_id
_entity_poly.type
_entity_poly.pdbx_seq_one_letter_code
_entity_poly.pdbx_strand_id
1 'polypeptide(L)'
;MSDSLRTTNYNDFSVYKDNLLPPAAYFVPFSTAQDALESDPVTARYSSDRVTCLSGDWRFRYYAKESNLPADLDAIAAEMDTVSVPSTWQHTGYEEPYYVNARYPFAPKPPQIPADCPVGVYVKKFEIENTALHHTITFLGVAGSLDLFCNDRYVGYSEGSHNTAAFDLTSYLHAGVNRVAVVNHKWCNGTYMECQDMFRENGIFRDVLLRSHGAFCLEDYVVHTDYADGKYTLSLDLSLGSGSGQVKATLLQEGREVAAQRVENAAGTAHLNFGALEVEPWSAETPVLYDLLLELTGTEGTREAVCRPVGFRHIEIRGNVFYLNDQPIKLLGVNHHDSHPVRGYAMTLWDMERDVQVTKQFNVNCVRTSHYPPDPAFLDLCDRYGLYVVDEADIETHGCQVEMHRPGALSHNPKWRGHFWDRVERMFCRDRNHPCITMWSLGNESHGYKNQDYCYQELKKRTTVPVHYEAVVRTRRWCYDVISEMYPWHNRVHMVAEGKGALPKYYKAPYFLCEYAHAMGMGAGDLEPYVQDFYRGDNMLGGCIWEFCDHAAYHADGPVHYTYGGDHGENKHDSNFCTDGLFFP
;
A
#
# COMPACT_ATOMS: atom_id res chain seq x y z
N MET A 1 -1.36 19.22 -31.50
CA MET A 1 -1.13 17.85 -32.02
C MET A 1 -1.37 16.94 -30.86
N SER A 2 -2.10 15.83 -31.04
CA SER A 2 -2.26 14.80 -30.04
C SER A 2 -0.95 14.02 -29.89
N ASP A 3 -0.60 13.65 -28.65
CA ASP A 3 0.51 12.76 -28.40
C ASP A 3 0.10 11.32 -28.72
N SER A 4 1.07 10.49 -29.14
CA SER A 4 0.80 9.11 -29.46
C SER A 4 0.49 8.29 -28.19
N LEU A 5 -0.57 7.47 -28.21
CA LEU A 5 -0.86 6.50 -27.17
C LEU A 5 0.20 5.40 -27.04
N ARG A 6 0.99 5.18 -28.09
CA ARG A 6 2.09 4.22 -28.06
C ARG A 6 3.30 4.83 -27.38
N THR A 7 3.49 4.45 -26.12
CA THR A 7 4.68 4.78 -25.34
C THR A 7 5.63 3.58 -25.30
N THR A 8 6.86 3.81 -24.89
CA THR A 8 7.85 2.75 -24.66
C THR A 8 8.25 2.63 -23.19
N ASN A 9 7.62 3.44 -22.32
CA ASN A 9 7.96 3.54 -20.90
C ASN A 9 7.91 2.17 -20.20
N TYR A 10 6.85 1.39 -20.45
CA TYR A 10 6.64 0.07 -19.86
C TYR A 10 7.80 -0.91 -20.10
N ASN A 11 8.62 -0.72 -21.12
CA ASN A 11 9.76 -1.56 -21.50
C ASN A 11 11.10 -0.82 -21.46
N ASP A 12 11.12 0.47 -21.11
CA ASP A 12 12.35 1.23 -20.89
C ASP A 12 12.77 1.14 -19.42
N PHE A 13 13.74 0.31 -19.14
CA PHE A 13 14.23 0.08 -17.78
C PHE A 13 14.78 1.33 -17.07
N SER A 14 15.11 2.38 -17.79
CA SER A 14 15.55 3.64 -17.19
C SER A 14 14.38 4.48 -16.65
N VAL A 15 13.14 4.15 -17.04
CA VAL A 15 11.91 4.89 -16.71
C VAL A 15 10.99 3.99 -15.89
N TYR A 16 10.96 4.16 -14.58
CA TYR A 16 9.99 3.49 -13.70
C TYR A 16 8.94 4.47 -13.15
N LYS A 17 9.15 5.75 -13.36
CA LYS A 17 8.22 6.86 -13.12
C LYS A 17 8.60 8.06 -13.97
N ASP A 18 7.60 8.84 -14.40
CA ASP A 18 7.78 10.09 -15.10
C ASP A 18 6.69 11.07 -14.70
N ASN A 19 7.06 12.33 -14.40
CA ASN A 19 6.17 13.41 -13.97
C ASN A 19 5.26 13.10 -12.77
N LEU A 20 5.59 12.10 -11.95
CA LEU A 20 4.89 11.87 -10.69
C LEU A 20 5.16 13.01 -9.71
N LEU A 21 4.12 13.43 -9.01
CA LEU A 21 4.28 14.27 -7.82
C LEU A 21 5.07 13.52 -6.74
N PRO A 22 5.78 14.24 -5.86
CA PRO A 22 6.43 13.63 -4.70
C PRO A 22 5.42 12.77 -3.90
N PRO A 23 5.83 11.59 -3.37
CA PRO A 23 4.95 10.80 -2.54
C PRO A 23 4.63 11.53 -1.24
N ALA A 24 3.35 11.54 -0.86
CA ALA A 24 2.81 12.26 0.27
C ALA A 24 1.89 11.38 1.11
N ALA A 25 1.62 11.79 2.35
CA ALA A 25 0.64 11.16 3.21
C ALA A 25 -0.76 11.23 2.59
N TYR A 26 -1.56 10.16 2.79
CA TYR A 26 -2.94 10.15 2.32
C TYR A 26 -3.81 11.04 3.22
N PHE A 27 -4.57 11.93 2.60
CA PHE A 27 -5.59 12.74 3.26
C PHE A 27 -6.64 13.21 2.26
N VAL A 28 -7.80 13.60 2.78
CA VAL A 28 -8.90 14.14 2.00
C VAL A 28 -9.21 15.55 2.53
N PRO A 29 -9.03 16.61 1.71
CA PRO A 29 -9.32 17.98 2.11
C PRO A 29 -10.79 18.34 1.90
N PHE A 30 -11.25 19.35 2.64
CA PHE A 30 -12.57 19.98 2.56
C PHE A 30 -12.42 21.50 2.50
N SER A 31 -13.47 22.23 2.10
CA SER A 31 -13.46 23.70 2.12
C SER A 31 -13.72 24.27 3.50
N THR A 32 -14.35 23.51 4.42
CA THR A 32 -14.65 23.94 5.78
C THR A 32 -14.16 22.97 6.84
N ALA A 33 -13.83 23.52 8.02
CA ALA A 33 -13.45 22.72 9.18
C ALA A 33 -14.60 21.82 9.68
N GLN A 34 -15.83 22.28 9.57
CA GLN A 34 -16.99 21.51 10.00
C GLN A 34 -17.18 20.26 9.15
N ASP A 35 -17.15 20.41 7.82
CA ASP A 35 -17.29 19.25 6.91
C ASP A 35 -16.16 18.25 7.10
N ALA A 36 -14.92 18.74 7.33
CA ALA A 36 -13.77 17.89 7.62
C ALA A 36 -13.94 17.09 8.93
N LEU A 37 -14.46 17.72 9.99
CA LEU A 37 -14.70 17.08 11.29
C LEU A 37 -15.88 16.09 11.28
N GLU A 38 -16.92 16.38 10.51
CA GLU A 38 -18.12 15.53 10.41
C GLU A 38 -17.91 14.33 9.45
N SER A 39 -16.84 14.37 8.65
CA SER A 39 -16.53 13.32 7.70
C SER A 39 -15.85 12.13 8.36
N ASP A 40 -16.27 10.91 8.00
CA ASP A 40 -15.55 9.69 8.38
C ASP A 40 -14.29 9.52 7.51
N PRO A 41 -13.08 9.41 8.08
CA PRO A 41 -11.82 9.24 7.34
C PRO A 41 -11.85 8.10 6.31
N VAL A 42 -12.56 6.99 6.61
CA VAL A 42 -12.69 5.83 5.72
C VAL A 42 -13.45 6.17 4.43
N THR A 43 -14.50 7.02 4.53
CA THR A 43 -15.39 7.37 3.41
C THR A 43 -15.20 8.78 2.89
N ALA A 44 -14.34 9.59 3.49
CA ALA A 44 -14.13 11.02 3.20
C ALA A 44 -13.96 11.32 1.71
N ARG A 45 -13.28 10.44 0.97
CA ARG A 45 -13.04 10.57 -0.48
C ARG A 45 -14.29 10.61 -1.34
N TYR A 46 -15.45 10.17 -0.79
CA TYR A 46 -16.73 10.19 -1.50
C TYR A 46 -17.64 11.36 -1.10
N SER A 47 -17.31 12.08 -0.03
CA SER A 47 -18.14 13.17 0.52
C SER A 47 -17.48 14.55 0.43
N SER A 48 -16.19 14.61 0.13
CA SER A 48 -15.46 15.87 0.05
C SER A 48 -15.93 16.75 -1.10
N ASP A 49 -16.03 18.06 -0.85
CA ASP A 49 -16.26 19.09 -1.86
C ASP A 49 -14.97 19.53 -2.59
N ARG A 50 -13.81 19.01 -2.18
CA ARG A 50 -12.49 19.25 -2.78
C ARG A 50 -11.95 18.07 -3.56
N VAL A 51 -12.59 16.91 -3.44
CA VAL A 51 -12.19 15.69 -4.13
C VAL A 51 -13.37 15.12 -4.91
N THR A 52 -13.19 14.94 -6.19
CA THR A 52 -14.13 14.22 -7.05
C THR A 52 -13.62 12.80 -7.25
N CYS A 53 -14.37 11.80 -6.79
CA CYS A 53 -14.08 10.41 -7.11
C CYS A 53 -14.47 10.13 -8.56
N LEU A 54 -13.50 9.82 -9.41
CA LEU A 54 -13.71 9.51 -10.83
C LEU A 54 -14.03 8.03 -11.07
N SER A 55 -14.15 7.23 -10.02
CA SER A 55 -14.60 5.82 -10.10
C SER A 55 -15.98 5.67 -10.74
N GLY A 56 -16.43 4.45 -10.99
CA GLY A 56 -17.67 4.15 -11.70
C GLY A 56 -17.40 3.84 -13.17
N ASP A 57 -18.30 4.25 -14.07
CA ASP A 57 -18.22 3.88 -15.49
C ASP A 57 -17.07 4.58 -16.22
N TRP A 58 -16.20 3.77 -16.83
CA TRP A 58 -15.16 4.20 -17.76
C TRP A 58 -15.36 3.55 -19.11
N ARG A 59 -15.00 4.25 -20.20
CA ARG A 59 -14.88 3.62 -21.52
C ARG A 59 -13.60 2.80 -21.53
N PHE A 60 -13.63 1.58 -22.10
CA PHE A 60 -12.52 0.64 -22.09
C PHE A 60 -12.37 -0.09 -23.43
N ARG A 61 -11.11 -0.30 -23.83
CA ARG A 61 -10.77 -1.16 -24.98
C ARG A 61 -9.56 -2.00 -24.66
N TYR A 62 -9.71 -3.31 -24.85
CA TYR A 62 -8.63 -4.28 -24.67
C TYR A 62 -7.96 -4.61 -26.01
N TYR A 63 -6.64 -4.73 -25.99
CA TYR A 63 -5.82 -5.22 -27.08
C TYR A 63 -4.92 -6.35 -26.58
N ALA A 64 -5.00 -7.52 -27.22
CA ALA A 64 -4.20 -8.69 -26.85
C ALA A 64 -2.68 -8.50 -27.13
N LYS A 65 -2.32 -7.45 -27.90
CA LYS A 65 -0.92 -7.11 -28.21
C LYS A 65 -0.78 -5.59 -28.33
N GLU A 66 0.31 -5.06 -27.78
CA GLU A 66 0.63 -3.62 -27.89
C GLU A 66 0.70 -3.17 -29.36
N SER A 67 1.24 -3.99 -30.26
CA SER A 67 1.34 -3.67 -31.70
C SER A 67 -0.01 -3.38 -32.37
N ASN A 68 -1.12 -3.81 -31.78
CA ASN A 68 -2.49 -3.54 -32.28
C ASN A 68 -3.06 -2.23 -31.71
N LEU A 69 -2.42 -1.61 -30.71
CA LEU A 69 -2.86 -0.34 -30.16
C LEU A 69 -2.76 0.76 -31.21
N PRO A 70 -3.84 1.49 -31.56
CA PRO A 70 -3.74 2.68 -32.41
C PRO A 70 -2.90 3.78 -31.74
N ALA A 71 -2.30 4.64 -32.54
CA ALA A 71 -1.56 5.78 -32.02
C ALA A 71 -2.48 6.92 -31.55
N ASP A 72 -3.73 6.94 -31.99
CA ASP A 72 -4.68 8.02 -31.79
C ASP A 72 -5.91 7.50 -31.02
N LEU A 73 -6.30 8.21 -29.96
CA LEU A 73 -7.46 7.88 -29.14
C LEU A 73 -8.78 7.94 -29.94
N ASP A 74 -8.90 8.90 -30.87
CA ASP A 74 -10.12 9.05 -31.66
C ASP A 74 -10.37 7.87 -32.60
N ALA A 75 -9.30 7.15 -32.99
CA ALA A 75 -9.39 5.92 -33.78
C ALA A 75 -10.07 4.76 -33.04
N ILE A 76 -10.08 4.78 -31.71
CA ILE A 76 -10.64 3.70 -30.88
C ILE A 76 -11.96 4.09 -30.17
N ALA A 77 -12.30 5.37 -30.16
CA ALA A 77 -13.43 5.89 -29.36
C ALA A 77 -14.79 5.25 -29.69
N ALA A 78 -15.03 4.88 -30.95
CA ALA A 78 -16.28 4.26 -31.41
C ALA A 78 -16.41 2.78 -30.99
N GLU A 79 -15.30 2.11 -30.68
CA GLU A 79 -15.22 0.67 -30.40
C GLU A 79 -15.05 0.35 -28.91
N MET A 80 -15.11 1.35 -28.05
CA MET A 80 -14.90 1.15 -26.60
C MET A 80 -16.14 0.65 -25.91
N ASP A 81 -15.98 -0.37 -25.07
CA ASP A 81 -16.98 -0.86 -24.13
C ASP A 81 -17.07 0.05 -22.90
N THR A 82 -17.91 -0.31 -21.93
CA THR A 82 -17.97 0.33 -20.63
C THR A 82 -17.59 -0.69 -19.55
N VAL A 83 -16.66 -0.33 -18.67
CA VAL A 83 -16.28 -1.11 -17.49
C VAL A 83 -16.43 -0.27 -16.24
N SER A 84 -16.71 -0.92 -15.12
CA SER A 84 -16.65 -0.26 -13.81
C SER A 84 -15.20 -0.12 -13.36
N VAL A 85 -14.85 0.99 -12.77
CA VAL A 85 -13.59 1.24 -12.04
C VAL A 85 -13.98 1.58 -10.60
N PRO A 86 -13.41 0.93 -9.59
CA PRO A 86 -12.36 -0.10 -9.59
C PRO A 86 -12.81 -1.45 -10.17
N SER A 87 -11.93 -2.11 -10.94
CA SER A 87 -12.09 -3.49 -11.38
C SER A 87 -10.80 -4.01 -12.02
N THR A 88 -10.75 -5.32 -12.27
CA THR A 88 -9.65 -5.94 -13.02
C THR A 88 -10.18 -6.54 -14.34
N TRP A 89 -9.29 -6.69 -15.32
CA TRP A 89 -9.67 -7.24 -16.64
C TRP A 89 -10.23 -8.63 -16.55
N GLN A 90 -9.65 -9.42 -15.65
CA GLN A 90 -9.98 -10.82 -15.44
C GLN A 90 -11.40 -11.00 -14.90
N HIS A 91 -11.84 -10.07 -14.05
CA HIS A 91 -13.19 -10.09 -13.48
C HIS A 91 -14.22 -9.29 -14.29
N THR A 92 -13.80 -8.68 -15.41
CA THR A 92 -14.67 -7.97 -16.36
C THR A 92 -14.78 -8.66 -17.74
N GLY A 93 -14.20 -9.88 -17.86
CA GLY A 93 -14.40 -10.76 -19.02
C GLY A 93 -13.46 -10.51 -20.21
N TYR A 94 -12.33 -9.81 -20.02
CA TYR A 94 -11.36 -9.57 -21.09
C TYR A 94 -10.20 -10.58 -21.10
N GLU A 95 -9.90 -11.16 -19.94
CA GLU A 95 -8.93 -12.25 -19.79
C GLU A 95 -9.44 -13.24 -18.75
N GLU A 96 -8.94 -14.47 -18.81
CA GLU A 96 -9.17 -15.44 -17.75
C GLU A 96 -8.28 -15.16 -16.54
N PRO A 97 -8.73 -15.47 -15.30
CA PRO A 97 -7.90 -15.47 -14.12
C PRO A 97 -6.66 -16.34 -14.30
N TYR A 98 -5.55 -15.91 -13.76
CA TYR A 98 -4.25 -16.56 -13.91
C TYR A 98 -3.53 -16.64 -12.57
N TYR A 99 -3.35 -17.86 -12.05
CA TYR A 99 -2.69 -18.07 -10.77
C TYR A 99 -1.31 -18.70 -10.91
N VAL A 100 -0.31 -18.07 -10.38
CA VAL A 100 1.03 -18.64 -10.12
C VAL A 100 1.58 -18.13 -8.80
N ASN A 101 2.25 -19.02 -8.06
CA ASN A 101 3.00 -18.67 -6.87
C ASN A 101 4.35 -18.01 -7.27
N ALA A 102 5.43 -18.74 -7.12
CA ALA A 102 6.82 -18.27 -7.24
C ALA A 102 7.33 -18.20 -8.69
N ARG A 103 6.48 -17.85 -9.66
CA ARG A 103 6.83 -17.86 -11.08
C ARG A 103 6.39 -16.59 -11.78
N TYR A 104 7.13 -16.23 -12.83
CA TYR A 104 6.63 -15.22 -13.77
C TYR A 104 5.68 -15.87 -14.78
N PRO A 105 4.60 -15.19 -15.20
CA PRO A 105 3.67 -15.73 -16.18
C PRO A 105 4.24 -15.84 -17.60
N PHE A 106 5.50 -15.42 -17.78
CA PHE A 106 6.25 -15.48 -19.04
C PHE A 106 7.68 -15.98 -18.79
N ALA A 107 8.45 -16.23 -19.85
CA ALA A 107 9.87 -16.61 -19.74
C ALA A 107 10.73 -15.42 -19.27
N PRO A 108 11.30 -15.45 -18.06
CA PRO A 108 11.93 -14.26 -17.47
C PRO A 108 13.30 -13.96 -18.10
N LYS A 109 13.47 -12.69 -18.48
CA LYS A 109 14.75 -12.09 -18.92
C LYS A 109 14.86 -10.64 -18.43
N PRO A 110 14.90 -10.40 -17.10
CA PRO A 110 14.87 -9.02 -16.61
C PRO A 110 16.04 -8.19 -17.13
N PRO A 111 15.82 -6.92 -17.55
CA PRO A 111 14.57 -6.18 -17.43
C PRO A 111 13.60 -6.33 -18.60
N GLN A 112 13.90 -7.15 -19.62
CA GLN A 112 13.09 -7.29 -20.84
C GLN A 112 11.74 -7.96 -20.55
N ILE A 113 10.68 -7.44 -21.09
CA ILE A 113 9.34 -8.01 -21.05
C ILE A 113 8.95 -8.65 -22.38
N PRO A 114 7.89 -9.51 -22.43
CA PRO A 114 7.41 -10.07 -23.69
C PRO A 114 7.05 -9.01 -24.72
N ALA A 115 7.38 -9.26 -25.99
CA ALA A 115 7.01 -8.36 -27.10
C ALA A 115 5.49 -8.32 -27.35
N ASP A 116 4.79 -9.45 -27.06
CA ASP A 116 3.33 -9.54 -27.15
C ASP A 116 2.72 -9.18 -25.78
N CYS A 117 2.78 -7.89 -25.41
CA CYS A 117 2.21 -7.37 -24.16
C CYS A 117 0.75 -6.96 -24.38
N PRO A 118 -0.23 -7.52 -23.64
CA PRO A 118 -1.60 -7.02 -23.67
C PRO A 118 -1.71 -5.60 -23.11
N VAL A 119 -2.69 -4.83 -23.63
CA VAL A 119 -2.89 -3.42 -23.25
C VAL A 119 -4.38 -3.12 -23.09
N GLY A 120 -4.75 -2.47 -22.00
CA GLY A 120 -6.05 -1.86 -21.79
C GLY A 120 -5.99 -0.35 -21.93
N VAL A 121 -6.93 0.23 -22.66
CA VAL A 121 -7.08 1.68 -22.77
C VAL A 121 -8.37 2.09 -22.07
N TYR A 122 -8.24 2.90 -21.03
CA TYR A 122 -9.36 3.45 -20.27
C TYR A 122 -9.56 4.93 -20.64
N VAL A 123 -10.82 5.38 -20.67
CA VAL A 123 -11.14 6.80 -20.91
C VAL A 123 -12.26 7.24 -19.97
N LYS A 124 -12.03 8.35 -19.26
CA LYS A 124 -13.03 9.02 -18.42
C LYS A 124 -13.19 10.46 -18.84
N LYS A 125 -14.44 10.89 -19.01
CA LYS A 125 -14.79 12.31 -19.16
C LYS A 125 -15.23 12.87 -17.80
N PHE A 126 -14.83 14.09 -17.53
CA PHE A 126 -15.22 14.83 -16.33
C PHE A 126 -15.29 16.33 -16.64
N GLU A 127 -15.92 17.10 -15.79
CA GLU A 127 -16.15 18.52 -15.99
C GLU A 127 -15.32 19.35 -15.02
N ILE A 128 -14.73 20.43 -15.49
CA ILE A 128 -14.02 21.43 -14.69
C ILE A 128 -14.76 22.76 -14.81
N GLU A 129 -15.26 23.24 -13.68
CA GLU A 129 -15.94 24.54 -13.62
C GLU A 129 -14.96 25.69 -13.35
N ASN A 130 -13.98 25.47 -12.45
CA ASN A 130 -13.07 26.51 -11.98
C ASN A 130 -11.61 26.20 -12.36
N THR A 131 -11.15 26.84 -13.42
CA THR A 131 -9.75 26.73 -13.89
C THR A 131 -8.75 27.60 -13.14
N ALA A 132 -9.19 28.39 -12.15
CA ALA A 132 -8.30 29.13 -11.25
C ALA A 132 -7.72 28.23 -10.12
N LEU A 133 -8.29 27.06 -9.91
CA LEU A 133 -7.76 26.06 -8.98
C LEU A 133 -6.70 25.18 -9.67
N HIS A 134 -5.80 24.65 -8.88
CA HIS A 134 -4.92 23.56 -9.29
C HIS A 134 -5.66 22.22 -9.16
N HIS A 135 -5.29 21.27 -9.97
CA HIS A 135 -5.94 19.96 -10.04
C HIS A 135 -4.92 18.83 -10.05
N THR A 136 -5.03 17.94 -9.10
CA THR A 136 -4.19 16.74 -9.00
C THR A 136 -5.05 15.50 -9.18
N ILE A 137 -4.67 14.61 -10.11
CA ILE A 137 -5.27 13.27 -10.21
C ILE A 137 -4.42 12.26 -9.48
N THR A 138 -5.07 11.40 -8.70
CA THR A 138 -4.41 10.34 -7.91
C THR A 138 -5.06 9.00 -8.20
N PHE A 139 -4.26 8.04 -8.64
CA PHE A 139 -4.63 6.63 -8.75
C PHE A 139 -4.16 5.90 -7.49
N LEU A 140 -5.06 5.28 -6.75
CA LEU A 140 -4.70 4.55 -5.52
C LEU A 140 -4.11 3.17 -5.78
N GLY A 141 -4.33 2.60 -6.98
CA GLY A 141 -3.75 1.35 -7.43
C GLY A 141 -4.09 1.04 -8.89
N VAL A 142 -3.07 0.69 -9.67
CA VAL A 142 -3.20 0.28 -11.09
C VAL A 142 -2.26 -0.88 -11.35
N ALA A 143 -2.80 -2.07 -11.57
CA ALA A 143 -2.01 -3.27 -11.78
C ALA A 143 -1.42 -3.32 -13.20
N GLY A 144 -0.10 -3.49 -13.27
CA GLY A 144 0.71 -3.33 -14.48
C GLY A 144 1.39 -1.96 -14.53
N SER A 145 1.30 -1.26 -15.67
CA SER A 145 1.80 0.10 -15.80
C SER A 145 0.68 1.12 -16.04
N LEU A 146 0.99 2.37 -15.81
CA LEU A 146 0.09 3.51 -16.01
C LEU A 146 0.79 4.57 -16.87
N ASP A 147 0.41 4.70 -18.16
CA ASP A 147 0.69 5.90 -18.95
C ASP A 147 -0.56 6.78 -18.96
N LEU A 148 -0.45 8.00 -18.44
CA LEU A 148 -1.55 8.94 -18.30
C LEU A 148 -1.53 10.00 -19.41
N PHE A 149 -2.69 10.23 -20.01
CA PHE A 149 -2.95 11.31 -20.96
C PHE A 149 -4.12 12.17 -20.46
N CYS A 150 -4.05 13.48 -20.70
CA CYS A 150 -5.14 14.40 -20.45
C CYS A 150 -5.35 15.29 -21.69
N ASN A 151 -6.58 15.31 -22.23
CA ASN A 151 -6.93 16.04 -23.44
C ASN A 151 -5.93 15.76 -24.59
N ASP A 152 -5.61 14.48 -24.78
CA ASP A 152 -4.69 13.93 -25.79
C ASP A 152 -3.23 14.36 -25.66
N ARG A 153 -2.85 14.88 -24.52
CA ARG A 153 -1.47 15.23 -24.20
C ARG A 153 -0.96 14.26 -23.15
N TYR A 154 0.24 13.74 -23.36
CA TYR A 154 0.93 12.90 -22.39
C TYR A 154 1.18 13.67 -21.10
N VAL A 155 0.86 13.05 -19.96
CA VAL A 155 1.03 13.62 -18.62
C VAL A 155 2.19 12.97 -17.91
N GLY A 156 2.23 11.63 -17.82
CA GLY A 156 3.28 10.94 -17.10
C GLY A 156 3.08 9.42 -17.02
N TYR A 157 3.97 8.76 -16.27
CA TYR A 157 4.08 7.30 -16.17
C TYR A 157 4.34 6.82 -14.74
N SER A 158 3.83 5.64 -14.39
CA SER A 158 4.10 4.95 -13.13
C SER A 158 4.11 3.44 -13.29
N GLU A 159 5.00 2.77 -12.54
CA GLU A 159 4.99 1.34 -12.23
C GLU A 159 4.71 1.12 -10.74
N GLY A 160 4.45 -0.14 -10.36
CA GLY A 160 4.18 -0.53 -8.98
C GLY A 160 2.68 -0.56 -8.71
N SER A 161 2.11 -1.75 -8.88
CA SER A 161 0.66 -1.97 -8.92
C SER A 161 -0.09 -1.42 -7.71
N HIS A 162 0.43 -1.62 -6.51
CA HIS A 162 -0.21 -1.25 -5.25
C HIS A 162 0.25 0.11 -4.70
N ASN A 163 1.11 0.81 -5.45
CA ASN A 163 1.59 2.12 -5.05
C ASN A 163 0.72 3.24 -5.62
N THR A 164 0.42 4.23 -4.80
CA THR A 164 -0.33 5.42 -5.22
C THR A 164 0.46 6.24 -6.23
N ALA A 165 -0.17 6.67 -7.33
CA ALA A 165 0.42 7.52 -8.36
C ALA A 165 -0.36 8.82 -8.52
N ALA A 166 0.28 9.98 -8.28
CA ALA A 166 -0.34 11.29 -8.36
C ALA A 166 0.33 12.18 -9.43
N PHE A 167 -0.48 12.92 -10.18
CA PHE A 167 -0.02 13.78 -11.28
C PHE A 167 -0.70 15.15 -11.24
N ASP A 168 0.02 16.20 -11.57
CA ASP A 168 -0.54 17.53 -11.77
C ASP A 168 -1.21 17.64 -13.16
N LEU A 169 -2.50 17.91 -13.16
CA LEU A 169 -3.29 18.13 -14.38
C LEU A 169 -3.52 19.60 -14.72
N THR A 170 -3.14 20.54 -13.87
CA THR A 170 -3.51 21.96 -13.94
C THR A 170 -3.30 22.56 -15.33
N SER A 171 -2.13 22.32 -15.94
CA SER A 171 -1.78 22.88 -17.25
C SER A 171 -2.43 22.15 -18.44
N TYR A 172 -3.10 21.04 -18.20
CA TYR A 172 -3.74 20.22 -19.21
C TYR A 172 -5.24 20.48 -19.33
N LEU A 173 -5.84 21.09 -18.31
CA LEU A 173 -7.28 21.24 -18.18
C LEU A 173 -7.79 22.58 -18.76
N HIS A 174 -9.07 22.58 -19.15
CA HIS A 174 -9.83 23.76 -19.56
C HIS A 174 -11.23 23.75 -18.93
N ALA A 175 -11.93 24.89 -18.97
CA ALA A 175 -13.32 24.95 -18.50
C ALA A 175 -14.23 24.05 -19.34
N GLY A 176 -15.19 23.39 -18.69
CA GLY A 176 -16.10 22.43 -19.32
C GLY A 176 -15.55 21.02 -19.32
N VAL A 177 -15.92 20.24 -20.32
CA VAL A 177 -15.65 18.80 -20.40
C VAL A 177 -14.19 18.52 -20.78
N ASN A 178 -13.49 17.81 -19.92
CA ASN A 178 -12.13 17.28 -20.12
C ASN A 178 -12.17 15.76 -20.23
N ARG A 179 -11.11 15.16 -20.73
CA ARG A 179 -10.94 13.70 -20.76
C ARG A 179 -9.56 13.30 -20.26
N VAL A 180 -9.50 12.25 -19.45
CA VAL A 180 -8.28 11.51 -19.20
C VAL A 180 -8.32 10.17 -19.91
N ALA A 181 -7.16 9.72 -20.41
CA ALA A 181 -6.98 8.37 -20.90
C ALA A 181 -5.81 7.71 -20.18
N VAL A 182 -5.97 6.43 -19.88
CA VAL A 182 -4.94 5.57 -19.27
C VAL A 182 -4.62 4.47 -20.24
N VAL A 183 -3.35 4.33 -20.63
CA VAL A 183 -2.83 3.17 -21.33
C VAL A 183 -2.16 2.29 -20.29
N ASN A 184 -2.78 1.14 -20.03
CA ASN A 184 -2.33 0.19 -19.00
C ASN A 184 -1.74 -1.04 -19.67
N HIS A 185 -0.41 -1.20 -19.62
CA HIS A 185 0.25 -2.39 -20.13
C HIS A 185 0.24 -3.49 -19.07
N LYS A 186 -0.11 -4.71 -19.48
CA LYS A 186 -0.15 -5.88 -18.60
C LYS A 186 1.19 -6.14 -17.92
N TRP A 187 2.26 -6.04 -18.69
CA TRP A 187 3.62 -6.24 -18.24
C TRP A 187 4.44 -4.97 -18.37
N CYS A 188 5.27 -4.71 -17.38
CA CYS A 188 6.26 -3.64 -17.38
C CYS A 188 7.55 -4.14 -16.70
N ASN A 189 8.59 -3.31 -16.66
CA ASN A 189 9.81 -3.69 -15.96
C ASN A 189 9.55 -4.01 -14.48
N GLY A 190 8.60 -3.29 -13.86
CA GLY A 190 8.13 -3.50 -12.48
C GLY A 190 7.55 -4.88 -12.21
N THR A 191 6.98 -5.56 -13.20
CA THR A 191 6.43 -6.92 -13.07
C THR A 191 7.45 -7.92 -12.50
N TYR A 192 8.75 -7.70 -12.72
CA TYR A 192 9.79 -8.54 -12.11
C TYR A 192 9.94 -8.38 -10.60
N MET A 193 9.30 -7.37 -10.02
CA MET A 193 9.26 -7.12 -8.58
C MET A 193 7.90 -7.45 -7.95
N GLU A 194 6.97 -8.00 -8.74
CA GLU A 194 5.61 -8.34 -8.35
C GLU A 194 5.34 -9.82 -8.60
N CYS A 195 6.13 -10.68 -7.94
CA CYS A 195 6.06 -12.14 -8.08
C CYS A 195 5.39 -12.78 -6.86
N GLN A 196 4.39 -12.12 -6.29
CA GLN A 196 3.67 -12.56 -5.11
C GLN A 196 2.83 -13.81 -5.39
N ASP A 197 2.56 -14.59 -4.35
CA ASP A 197 1.70 -15.77 -4.39
C ASP A 197 0.23 -15.38 -4.43
N MET A 198 -0.27 -15.05 -5.62
CA MET A 198 -1.65 -14.60 -5.83
C MET A 198 -2.05 -14.72 -7.30
N PHE A 199 -3.35 -14.56 -7.60
CA PHE A 199 -3.80 -14.36 -8.98
C PHE A 199 -3.10 -13.16 -9.60
N ARG A 200 -2.82 -13.25 -10.92
CA ARG A 200 -2.20 -12.16 -11.68
C ARG A 200 -3.29 -11.37 -12.38
N GLU A 201 -3.56 -10.20 -11.90
CA GLU A 201 -4.63 -9.34 -12.38
C GLU A 201 -4.09 -8.01 -12.92
N ASN A 202 -4.92 -7.32 -13.70
CA ASN A 202 -4.54 -6.05 -14.33
C ASN A 202 -5.72 -5.10 -14.37
N GLY A 203 -5.44 -3.80 -14.41
CA GLY A 203 -6.45 -2.76 -14.51
C GLY A 203 -6.39 -1.75 -13.38
N ILE A 204 -7.33 -0.82 -13.38
CA ILE A 204 -7.49 0.21 -12.34
C ILE A 204 -8.36 -0.40 -11.23
N PHE A 205 -7.72 -0.97 -10.20
CA PHE A 205 -8.38 -1.77 -9.17
C PHE A 205 -8.65 -1.04 -7.85
N ARG A 206 -8.18 0.22 -7.72
CA ARG A 206 -8.53 1.13 -6.62
C ARG A 206 -9.06 2.44 -7.15
N ASP A 207 -9.61 3.29 -6.28
CA ASP A 207 -10.22 4.55 -6.67
C ASP A 207 -9.27 5.50 -7.39
N VAL A 208 -9.87 6.33 -8.25
CA VAL A 208 -9.24 7.45 -8.95
C VAL A 208 -9.83 8.74 -8.42
N LEU A 209 -8.98 9.60 -7.86
CA LEU A 209 -9.39 10.81 -7.16
C LEU A 209 -8.88 12.05 -7.92
N LEU A 210 -9.74 13.02 -8.14
CA LEU A 210 -9.38 14.34 -8.68
C LEU A 210 -9.54 15.37 -7.57
N ARG A 211 -8.43 15.86 -7.04
CA ARG A 211 -8.39 16.92 -6.02
C ARG A 211 -8.31 18.29 -6.69
N SER A 212 -9.12 19.24 -6.19
CA SER A 212 -9.08 20.66 -6.57
C SER A 212 -8.63 21.51 -5.39
N HIS A 213 -7.60 22.34 -5.56
CA HIS A 213 -7.02 23.12 -4.46
C HIS A 213 -6.52 24.50 -4.90
N GLY A 214 -6.39 25.44 -3.95
CA GLY A 214 -5.76 26.74 -4.18
C GLY A 214 -4.23 26.65 -4.27
N ALA A 215 -3.58 27.79 -4.54
CA ALA A 215 -2.13 27.87 -4.51
C ALA A 215 -1.56 27.64 -3.09
N PHE A 216 -2.26 28.08 -2.06
CA PHE A 216 -1.96 27.76 -0.66
C PHE A 216 -2.83 26.60 -0.21
N CYS A 217 -2.23 25.41 -0.11
CA CYS A 217 -2.87 24.15 0.27
C CYS A 217 -1.90 23.26 1.03
N LEU A 218 -2.39 22.21 1.65
CA LEU A 218 -1.56 21.14 2.21
C LEU A 218 -1.09 20.23 1.06
N GLU A 219 0.20 20.03 0.90
CA GLU A 219 0.76 19.05 -0.04
C GLU A 219 1.14 17.74 0.66
N ASP A 220 1.69 17.86 1.88
CA ASP A 220 2.12 16.72 2.69
C ASP A 220 2.16 17.08 4.17
N TYR A 221 2.07 16.08 5.04
CA TYR A 221 2.25 16.29 6.48
C TYR A 221 2.87 15.07 7.15
N VAL A 222 3.64 15.32 8.20
CA VAL A 222 4.21 14.30 9.08
C VAL A 222 3.77 14.56 10.51
N VAL A 223 3.24 13.54 11.15
CA VAL A 223 2.88 13.54 12.57
C VAL A 223 3.99 12.87 13.37
N HIS A 224 4.55 13.58 14.33
CA HIS A 224 5.52 13.06 15.28
C HIS A 224 4.88 12.96 16.65
N THR A 225 4.75 11.73 17.17
CA THR A 225 4.22 11.43 18.51
C THR A 225 5.33 10.84 19.38
N ASP A 226 6.29 11.67 19.76
CA ASP A 226 7.41 11.23 20.61
C ASP A 226 6.97 11.03 22.07
N TYR A 227 7.74 10.22 22.80
CA TYR A 227 7.51 9.94 24.23
C TYR A 227 8.78 10.21 25.02
N ALA A 228 8.69 11.09 25.98
CA ALA A 228 9.80 11.45 26.85
C ALA A 228 9.30 11.80 28.27
N ASP A 229 10.05 11.38 29.31
CA ASP A 229 9.76 11.66 30.71
C ASP A 229 8.32 11.32 31.15
N GLY A 230 7.76 10.24 30.62
CA GLY A 230 6.41 9.77 30.94
C GLY A 230 5.28 10.53 30.26
N LYS A 231 5.58 11.41 29.28
CA LYS A 231 4.60 12.20 28.53
C LYS A 231 4.77 12.05 27.03
N TYR A 232 3.66 12.09 26.32
CA TYR A 232 3.66 12.20 24.87
C TYR A 232 3.81 13.65 24.44
N THR A 233 4.51 13.85 23.34
CA THR A 233 4.59 15.14 22.65
C THR A 233 3.95 15.01 21.27
N LEU A 234 3.49 16.11 20.71
CA LEU A 234 2.99 16.18 19.34
C LEU A 234 3.72 17.30 18.62
N SER A 235 4.27 16.99 17.46
CA SER A 235 4.69 18.01 16.50
C SER A 235 4.34 17.60 15.07
N LEU A 236 4.21 18.60 14.20
CA LEU A 236 3.80 18.44 12.82
C LEU A 236 4.82 19.13 11.91
N ASP A 237 5.24 18.43 10.86
CA ASP A 237 5.94 19.03 9.72
C ASP A 237 4.98 19.04 8.53
N LEU A 238 4.74 20.21 7.96
CA LEU A 238 3.83 20.41 6.85
C LEU A 238 4.58 20.87 5.61
N SER A 239 4.27 20.29 4.45
CA SER A 239 4.63 20.82 3.14
C SER A 239 3.40 21.54 2.56
N LEU A 240 3.60 22.75 2.10
CA LEU A 240 2.56 23.64 1.65
C LEU A 240 2.78 24.03 0.18
N GLY A 241 1.69 24.26 -0.53
CA GLY A 241 1.74 24.73 -1.91
C GLY A 241 2.41 26.10 -2.08
N SER A 242 2.42 26.60 -3.31
CA SER A 242 3.20 27.80 -3.69
C SER A 242 2.70 29.12 -3.11
N GLY A 243 1.51 29.15 -2.50
CA GLY A 243 0.94 30.31 -1.86
C GLY A 243 1.50 30.58 -0.45
N SER A 244 0.90 31.56 0.22
CA SER A 244 1.18 31.84 1.64
C SER A 244 -0.11 32.09 2.41
N GLY A 245 -0.07 31.88 3.72
CA GLY A 245 -1.25 32.06 4.54
C GLY A 245 -1.05 31.68 6.00
N GLN A 246 -2.14 31.44 6.68
CA GLN A 246 -2.18 30.98 8.06
C GLN A 246 -2.47 29.47 8.07
N VAL A 247 -1.77 28.75 8.94
CA VAL A 247 -2.09 27.37 9.31
C VAL A 247 -2.47 27.32 10.78
N LYS A 248 -3.60 26.71 11.10
CA LYS A 248 -4.00 26.35 12.45
C LYS A 248 -4.14 24.83 12.53
N ALA A 249 -3.57 24.23 13.55
CA ALA A 249 -3.73 22.81 13.88
C ALA A 249 -4.38 22.70 15.25
N THR A 250 -5.46 21.93 15.34
CA THR A 250 -6.21 21.69 16.58
C THR A 250 -6.29 20.19 16.82
N LEU A 251 -5.86 19.74 18.00
CA LEU A 251 -6.06 18.37 18.46
C LEU A 251 -7.33 18.31 19.30
N LEU A 252 -8.23 17.41 18.95
CA LEU A 252 -9.52 17.24 19.61
C LEU A 252 -9.68 15.82 20.13
N GLN A 253 -10.41 15.67 21.21
CA GLN A 253 -10.89 14.38 21.69
C GLN A 253 -12.39 14.49 21.93
N GLU A 254 -13.18 13.65 21.27
CA GLU A 254 -14.65 13.69 21.34
C GLU A 254 -15.23 15.12 21.12
N GLY A 255 -14.67 15.84 20.14
CA GLY A 255 -15.07 17.21 19.80
C GLY A 255 -14.59 18.30 20.78
N ARG A 256 -13.80 17.95 21.81
CA ARG A 256 -13.22 18.91 22.76
C ARG A 256 -11.77 19.20 22.42
N GLU A 257 -11.41 20.48 22.40
CA GLU A 257 -10.03 20.90 22.17
C GLU A 257 -9.11 20.44 23.31
N VAL A 258 -8.09 19.66 22.95
CA VAL A 258 -7.00 19.24 23.83
C VAL A 258 -5.86 20.25 23.76
N ALA A 259 -5.48 20.65 22.53
CA ALA A 259 -4.42 21.61 22.30
C ALA A 259 -4.58 22.23 20.90
N ALA A 260 -4.07 23.44 20.70
CA ALA A 260 -4.03 24.08 19.40
C ALA A 260 -2.70 24.84 19.19
N GLN A 261 -2.27 24.89 17.94
CA GLN A 261 -1.11 25.64 17.50
C GLN A 261 -1.41 26.40 16.20
N ARG A 262 -0.69 27.49 15.96
CA ARG A 262 -0.91 28.33 14.78
C ARG A 262 0.39 28.93 14.28
N VAL A 263 0.53 28.98 12.96
CA VAL A 263 1.62 29.66 12.26
C VAL A 263 1.01 30.70 11.32
N GLU A 264 1.39 31.97 11.50
CA GLU A 264 1.04 33.06 10.60
C GLU A 264 2.07 33.15 9.47
N ASN A 265 1.63 33.57 8.28
CA ASN A 265 2.50 33.76 7.12
C ASN A 265 3.31 32.51 6.74
N ALA A 266 2.73 31.33 6.88
CA ALA A 266 3.33 30.07 6.44
C ALA A 266 3.48 30.06 4.92
N ALA A 267 4.60 29.55 4.40
CA ALA A 267 4.85 29.40 2.97
C ALA A 267 5.86 28.27 2.74
N GLY A 268 5.56 27.40 1.77
CA GLY A 268 6.37 26.25 1.43
C GLY A 268 6.40 25.16 2.51
N THR A 269 6.75 25.51 3.74
CA THR A 269 6.76 24.58 4.90
C THR A 269 6.28 25.26 6.17
N ALA A 270 5.74 24.48 7.10
CA ALA A 270 5.42 24.94 8.44
C ALA A 270 5.72 23.85 9.46
N HIS A 271 6.21 24.25 10.64
CA HIS A 271 6.39 23.36 11.79
C HIS A 271 5.51 23.84 12.94
N LEU A 272 4.72 22.93 13.52
CA LEU A 272 3.88 23.21 14.68
C LEU A 272 4.27 22.28 15.82
N ASN A 273 4.57 22.82 16.98
CA ASN A 273 4.97 22.04 18.16
C ASN A 273 3.97 22.28 19.30
N PHE A 274 3.24 21.24 19.68
CA PHE A 274 2.27 21.27 20.77
C PHE A 274 2.90 21.04 22.15
N GLY A 275 4.17 20.59 22.19
CA GLY A 275 4.84 20.22 23.43
C GLY A 275 4.29 18.94 24.05
N ALA A 276 4.47 18.82 25.38
CA ALA A 276 3.99 17.68 26.13
C ALA A 276 2.47 17.75 26.39
N LEU A 277 1.78 16.64 26.17
CA LEU A 277 0.33 16.51 26.27
C LEU A 277 -0.06 15.43 27.28
N GLU A 278 -1.20 15.64 27.92
CA GLU A 278 -1.87 14.64 28.74
C GLU A 278 -2.86 13.88 27.83
N VAL A 279 -2.44 12.75 27.29
CA VAL A 279 -3.19 11.95 26.32
C VAL A 279 -3.14 10.48 26.68
N GLU A 280 -4.15 9.74 26.24
CA GLU A 280 -4.19 8.29 26.36
C GLU A 280 -3.49 7.64 25.17
N PRO A 281 -2.62 6.64 25.40
CA PRO A 281 -1.90 5.98 24.32
C PRO A 281 -2.81 5.05 23.52
N TRP A 282 -2.51 4.94 22.23
CA TRP A 282 -3.12 3.97 21.32
C TRP A 282 -2.44 2.60 21.45
N SER A 283 -3.25 1.54 21.47
CA SER A 283 -2.80 0.15 21.30
C SER A 283 -3.91 -0.67 20.62
N ALA A 284 -3.60 -1.90 20.18
CA ALA A 284 -4.62 -2.79 19.60
C ALA A 284 -5.74 -3.16 20.60
N GLU A 285 -5.46 -3.13 21.91
CA GLU A 285 -6.44 -3.41 22.98
C GLU A 285 -7.23 -2.15 23.37
N THR A 286 -6.62 -0.98 23.21
CA THR A 286 -7.22 0.33 23.57
C THR A 286 -6.90 1.32 22.45
N PRO A 287 -7.65 1.29 21.32
CA PRO A 287 -7.35 2.09 20.13
C PRO A 287 -7.86 3.54 20.26
N VAL A 288 -7.32 4.28 21.22
CA VAL A 288 -7.70 5.67 21.45
C VAL A 288 -7.13 6.55 20.33
N LEU A 289 -8.03 7.25 19.66
CA LEU A 289 -7.70 8.19 18.59
C LEU A 289 -8.15 9.59 18.96
N TYR A 290 -7.42 10.57 18.47
CA TYR A 290 -7.68 12.00 18.56
C TYR A 290 -7.89 12.54 17.14
N ASP A 291 -8.73 13.54 16.98
CA ASP A 291 -8.91 14.21 15.69
C ASP A 291 -7.90 15.35 15.57
N LEU A 292 -7.04 15.29 14.57
CA LEU A 292 -6.14 16.36 14.19
C LEU A 292 -6.78 17.15 13.05
N LEU A 293 -7.32 18.34 13.39
CA LEU A 293 -7.86 19.27 12.41
C LEU A 293 -6.78 20.27 11.98
N LEU A 294 -6.47 20.30 10.70
CA LEU A 294 -5.63 21.29 10.04
C LEU A 294 -6.51 22.27 9.26
N GLU A 295 -6.41 23.54 9.55
CA GLU A 295 -7.12 24.63 8.87
C GLU A 295 -6.11 25.53 8.17
N LEU A 296 -6.22 25.67 6.86
CA LEU A 296 -5.37 26.52 6.03
C LEU A 296 -6.20 27.67 5.47
N THR A 297 -5.71 28.90 5.63
CA THR A 297 -6.34 30.10 5.07
C THR A 297 -5.31 30.90 4.29
N GLY A 298 -5.44 30.90 2.98
CA GLY A 298 -4.56 31.63 2.07
C GLY A 298 -4.77 33.15 2.15
N THR A 299 -3.74 33.92 1.83
CA THR A 299 -3.81 35.40 1.78
C THR A 299 -4.82 35.91 0.77
N GLU A 300 -5.16 35.12 -0.24
CA GLU A 300 -6.19 35.37 -1.25
C GLU A 300 -7.60 34.94 -0.81
N GLY A 301 -7.75 34.45 0.43
CA GLY A 301 -9.03 34.02 1.00
C GLY A 301 -9.43 32.58 0.68
N THR A 302 -8.60 31.81 0.00
CA THR A 302 -8.81 30.36 -0.17
C THR A 302 -8.76 29.67 1.19
N ARG A 303 -9.61 28.64 1.36
CA ARG A 303 -9.66 27.84 2.58
C ARG A 303 -9.57 26.36 2.25
N GLU A 304 -8.85 25.64 3.08
CA GLU A 304 -8.77 24.19 3.07
C GLU A 304 -8.75 23.67 4.51
N ALA A 305 -9.43 22.58 4.77
CA ALA A 305 -9.43 21.90 6.05
C ALA A 305 -9.22 20.40 5.84
N VAL A 306 -8.41 19.80 6.70
CA VAL A 306 -8.13 18.36 6.72
C VAL A 306 -8.30 17.87 8.15
N CYS A 307 -9.10 16.83 8.36
CA CYS A 307 -9.20 16.15 9.65
C CYS A 307 -8.69 14.71 9.51
N ARG A 308 -7.72 14.33 10.36
CA ARG A 308 -7.17 12.98 10.36
C ARG A 308 -7.03 12.45 11.77
N PRO A 309 -7.31 11.15 11.99
CA PRO A 309 -7.08 10.51 13.28
C PRO A 309 -5.58 10.46 13.60
N VAL A 310 -5.25 10.69 14.87
CA VAL A 310 -3.91 10.55 15.44
C VAL A 310 -3.98 9.67 16.68
N GLY A 311 -3.13 8.65 16.75
CA GLY A 311 -2.93 7.82 17.95
C GLY A 311 -1.54 8.04 18.52
N PHE A 312 -1.46 8.22 19.82
CA PHE A 312 -0.19 8.38 20.53
C PHE A 312 0.37 7.02 20.89
N ARG A 313 1.57 6.72 20.45
CA ARG A 313 2.25 5.46 20.78
C ARG A 313 3.76 5.65 20.83
N HIS A 314 4.39 4.78 21.62
CA HIS A 314 5.83 4.68 21.69
C HIS A 314 6.27 3.24 21.39
N ILE A 315 7.13 3.07 20.41
CA ILE A 315 7.69 1.77 20.00
C ILE A 315 9.18 1.78 20.27
N GLU A 316 9.66 0.78 20.99
CA GLU A 316 11.07 0.63 21.32
C GLU A 316 11.50 -0.85 21.34
N ILE A 317 12.72 -1.11 20.91
CA ILE A 317 13.37 -2.40 21.11
C ILE A 317 14.42 -2.24 22.20
N ARG A 318 14.22 -2.84 23.37
CA ARG A 318 15.16 -2.89 24.49
C ARG A 318 15.86 -4.24 24.52
N GLY A 319 17.12 -4.25 24.12
CA GLY A 319 17.86 -5.50 23.93
C GLY A 319 17.29 -6.34 22.80
N ASN A 320 16.56 -7.38 23.12
CA ASN A 320 15.90 -8.26 22.16
C ASN A 320 14.38 -8.38 22.40
N VAL A 321 13.79 -7.46 23.13
CA VAL A 321 12.36 -7.43 23.43
C VAL A 321 11.73 -6.21 22.79
N PHE A 322 10.57 -6.41 22.17
CA PHE A 322 9.80 -5.36 21.51
C PHE A 322 8.75 -4.79 22.49
N TYR A 323 8.76 -3.48 22.66
CA TYR A 323 7.85 -2.75 23.54
C TYR A 323 6.97 -1.79 22.76
N LEU A 324 5.71 -1.74 23.16
CA LEU A 324 4.76 -0.69 22.80
C LEU A 324 4.26 -0.04 24.10
N ASN A 325 4.38 1.29 24.21
CA ASN A 325 3.95 2.04 25.39
C ASN A 325 4.51 1.45 26.70
N ASP A 326 5.79 1.12 26.71
CA ASP A 326 6.53 0.51 27.82
C ASP A 326 6.08 -0.91 28.22
N GLN A 327 5.16 -1.52 27.45
CA GLN A 327 4.73 -2.90 27.68
C GLN A 327 5.33 -3.82 26.61
N PRO A 328 5.87 -4.99 26.98
CA PRO A 328 6.26 -5.99 25.99
C PRO A 328 5.00 -6.54 25.31
N ILE A 329 5.00 -6.59 23.97
CA ILE A 329 3.84 -7.08 23.22
C ILE A 329 4.15 -8.39 22.51
N LYS A 330 3.09 -9.10 22.12
CA LYS A 330 3.11 -10.24 21.21
C LYS A 330 2.23 -9.95 20.00
N LEU A 331 2.75 -10.25 18.82
CA LEU A 331 2.00 -10.15 17.56
C LEU A 331 1.43 -11.54 17.24
N LEU A 332 0.14 -11.72 17.45
CA LEU A 332 -0.61 -12.91 17.08
C LEU A 332 -1.38 -12.57 15.81
N GLY A 333 -0.75 -12.79 14.68
CA GLY A 333 -1.16 -12.20 13.41
C GLY A 333 -1.58 -13.20 12.36
N VAL A 334 -2.09 -12.63 11.26
CA VAL A 334 -2.34 -13.29 9.97
C VAL A 334 -1.69 -12.48 8.86
N ASN A 335 -1.30 -13.16 7.77
CA ASN A 335 -0.98 -12.53 6.51
C ASN A 335 -2.29 -12.25 5.77
N HIS A 336 -2.40 -11.11 5.09
CA HIS A 336 -3.64 -10.67 4.46
C HIS A 336 -3.36 -10.14 3.06
N HIS A 337 -3.99 -10.76 2.07
CA HIS A 337 -4.07 -10.28 0.70
C HIS A 337 -5.37 -9.53 0.44
N ASP A 338 -5.31 -8.48 -0.40
CA ASP A 338 -6.50 -7.85 -0.98
C ASP A 338 -7.03 -8.78 -2.09
N SER A 339 -7.95 -9.69 -1.74
CA SER A 339 -8.49 -10.68 -2.67
C SER A 339 -9.97 -10.93 -2.44
N HIS A 340 -10.77 -10.82 -3.51
CA HIS A 340 -12.19 -11.11 -3.48
C HIS A 340 -12.58 -11.99 -4.68
N PRO A 341 -13.33 -13.09 -4.49
CA PRO A 341 -13.55 -14.08 -5.56
C PRO A 341 -14.31 -13.54 -6.79
N VAL A 342 -15.08 -12.47 -6.63
CA VAL A 342 -15.86 -11.86 -7.72
C VAL A 342 -15.18 -10.62 -8.32
N ARG A 343 -14.31 -9.94 -7.56
CA ARG A 343 -13.74 -8.65 -7.94
C ARG A 343 -12.21 -8.66 -8.00
N GLY A 344 -11.57 -9.76 -7.63
CA GLY A 344 -10.11 -9.84 -7.56
C GLY A 344 -9.52 -8.82 -6.58
N TYR A 345 -8.57 -8.02 -7.03
CA TYR A 345 -7.92 -6.98 -6.22
C TYR A 345 -8.83 -5.80 -5.82
N ALA A 346 -9.99 -5.66 -6.48
CA ALA A 346 -10.89 -4.52 -6.26
C ALA A 346 -11.76 -4.73 -5.01
N MET A 347 -11.15 -4.59 -3.84
CA MET A 347 -11.84 -4.64 -2.55
C MET A 347 -12.74 -3.41 -2.35
N THR A 348 -13.93 -3.61 -1.83
CA THR A 348 -14.81 -2.51 -1.39
C THR A 348 -14.51 -2.15 0.06
N LEU A 349 -14.96 -0.97 0.51
CA LEU A 349 -14.84 -0.59 1.92
C LEU A 349 -15.53 -1.60 2.85
N TRP A 350 -16.65 -2.18 2.41
CA TRP A 350 -17.37 -3.21 3.16
C TRP A 350 -16.53 -4.48 3.33
N ASP A 351 -15.84 -4.93 2.27
CA ASP A 351 -14.97 -6.10 2.32
C ASP A 351 -13.83 -5.87 3.32
N MET A 352 -13.15 -4.71 3.22
CA MET A 352 -12.05 -4.35 4.11
C MET A 352 -12.49 -4.29 5.58
N GLU A 353 -13.64 -3.65 5.86
CA GLU A 353 -14.16 -3.57 7.22
C GLU A 353 -14.58 -4.95 7.73
N ARG A 354 -15.15 -5.79 6.87
CA ARG A 354 -15.50 -7.18 7.20
C ARG A 354 -14.27 -8.00 7.58
N ASP A 355 -13.18 -7.89 6.83
CA ASP A 355 -11.93 -8.60 7.11
C ASP A 355 -11.33 -8.17 8.44
N VAL A 356 -11.29 -6.86 8.71
CA VAL A 356 -10.83 -6.31 9.99
C VAL A 356 -11.71 -6.82 11.16
N GLN A 357 -13.02 -6.82 11.00
CA GLN A 357 -13.95 -7.32 12.03
C GLN A 357 -13.77 -8.82 12.30
N VAL A 358 -13.63 -9.64 11.25
CA VAL A 358 -13.38 -11.08 11.38
C VAL A 358 -12.05 -11.31 12.08
N THR A 359 -11.00 -10.60 11.68
CA THR A 359 -9.69 -10.66 12.33
C THR A 359 -9.79 -10.42 13.84
N LYS A 360 -10.51 -9.37 14.25
CA LYS A 360 -10.74 -9.07 15.68
C LYS A 360 -11.58 -10.13 16.40
N GLN A 361 -12.64 -10.67 15.76
CA GLN A 361 -13.52 -11.68 16.33
C GLN A 361 -12.76 -12.98 16.69
N PHE A 362 -11.71 -13.30 15.95
CA PHE A 362 -10.85 -14.47 16.20
C PHE A 362 -9.64 -14.16 17.10
N ASN A 363 -9.64 -13.03 17.81
CA ASN A 363 -8.57 -12.61 18.72
C ASN A 363 -7.20 -12.46 18.05
N VAL A 364 -7.17 -12.20 16.77
CA VAL A 364 -5.96 -11.81 16.05
C VAL A 364 -5.74 -10.33 16.32
N ASN A 365 -4.50 -9.95 16.67
CA ASN A 365 -4.16 -8.56 16.99
C ASN A 365 -3.21 -7.90 15.98
N CYS A 366 -2.79 -8.64 14.96
CA CYS A 366 -1.82 -8.16 13.98
C CYS A 366 -2.17 -8.62 12.57
N VAL A 367 -1.95 -7.74 11.59
CA VAL A 367 -2.02 -8.06 10.16
C VAL A 367 -0.69 -7.71 9.52
N ARG A 368 -0.10 -8.64 8.75
CA ARG A 368 0.94 -8.31 7.78
C ARG A 368 0.28 -8.15 6.43
N THR A 369 0.48 -6.97 5.82
CA THR A 369 -0.09 -6.66 4.50
C THR A 369 0.73 -7.36 3.42
N SER A 370 0.50 -8.64 3.28
CA SER A 370 1.22 -9.49 2.32
C SER A 370 0.68 -9.30 0.90
N HIS A 371 1.46 -8.90 -0.08
CA HIS A 371 2.86 -8.44 0.05
C HIS A 371 2.99 -7.06 -0.61
N TYR A 372 2.18 -6.11 -0.16
CA TYR A 372 2.06 -4.76 -0.72
C TYR A 372 1.27 -3.81 0.21
N PRO A 373 1.40 -2.49 0.05
CA PRO A 373 0.60 -1.53 0.80
C PRO A 373 -0.90 -1.67 0.45
N PRO A 374 -1.81 -1.78 1.44
CA PRO A 374 -3.25 -1.94 1.20
C PRO A 374 -3.89 -0.62 0.73
N ASP A 375 -5.22 -0.62 0.48
CA ASP A 375 -5.95 0.65 0.34
C ASP A 375 -5.81 1.49 1.62
N PRO A 376 -5.62 2.82 1.55
CA PRO A 376 -5.51 3.66 2.75
C PRO A 376 -6.65 3.49 3.75
N ALA A 377 -7.87 3.20 3.27
CA ALA A 377 -9.02 2.96 4.13
C ALA A 377 -8.87 1.72 5.02
N PHE A 378 -8.14 0.70 4.59
CA PHE A 378 -7.84 -0.47 5.41
C PHE A 378 -7.00 -0.11 6.63
N LEU A 379 -6.03 0.79 6.47
CA LEU A 379 -5.21 1.28 7.58
C LEU A 379 -6.03 2.16 8.54
N ASP A 380 -6.93 3.01 8.02
CA ASP A 380 -7.88 3.77 8.85
C ASP A 380 -8.78 2.84 9.70
N LEU A 381 -9.21 1.71 9.12
CA LEU A 381 -9.95 0.68 9.84
C LEU A 381 -9.08 -0.02 10.89
N CYS A 382 -7.83 -0.35 10.57
CA CYS A 382 -6.89 -0.92 11.54
C CYS A 382 -6.61 0.02 12.73
N ASP A 383 -6.47 1.33 12.46
CA ASP A 383 -6.34 2.35 13.51
C ASP A 383 -7.56 2.36 14.43
N ARG A 384 -8.75 2.33 13.85
CA ARG A 384 -10.05 2.42 14.55
C ARG A 384 -10.38 1.17 15.37
N TYR A 385 -10.22 -0.02 14.76
CA TYR A 385 -10.56 -1.29 15.39
C TYR A 385 -9.45 -1.83 16.31
N GLY A 386 -8.25 -1.26 16.24
CA GLY A 386 -7.09 -1.68 17.03
C GLY A 386 -6.46 -2.97 16.51
N LEU A 387 -5.79 -2.90 15.36
CA LEU A 387 -4.92 -3.95 14.85
C LEU A 387 -3.51 -3.42 14.68
N TYR A 388 -2.51 -4.16 15.11
CA TYR A 388 -1.13 -3.88 14.74
C TYR A 388 -0.92 -4.23 13.27
N VAL A 389 -0.16 -3.41 12.56
CA VAL A 389 0.13 -3.64 11.14
C VAL A 389 1.62 -3.76 10.91
N VAL A 390 2.02 -4.79 10.18
CA VAL A 390 3.31 -4.89 9.52
C VAL A 390 3.07 -4.49 8.06
N ASP A 391 3.37 -3.23 7.72
CA ASP A 391 3.11 -2.67 6.40
C ASP A 391 4.25 -3.01 5.45
N GLU A 392 3.93 -3.64 4.30
CA GLU A 392 4.93 -4.25 3.42
C GLU A 392 5.01 -3.56 2.06
N ALA A 393 6.24 -3.31 1.63
CA ALA A 393 6.51 -2.75 0.31
C ALA A 393 6.23 -3.77 -0.80
N ASP A 394 5.64 -3.32 -1.90
CA ASP A 394 5.29 -4.09 -3.09
C ASP A 394 6.55 -4.59 -3.82
N ILE A 395 7.28 -5.51 -3.18
CA ILE A 395 8.56 -6.06 -3.64
C ILE A 395 8.62 -7.56 -3.40
N GLU A 396 8.55 -8.32 -4.48
CA GLU A 396 8.87 -9.75 -4.47
C GLU A 396 9.53 -10.18 -5.77
N THR A 397 10.66 -10.89 -5.68
CA THR A 397 11.41 -11.36 -6.84
C THR A 397 11.66 -12.87 -6.80
N HIS A 398 10.72 -13.64 -6.26
CA HIS A 398 10.82 -15.08 -6.00
C HIS A 398 11.13 -15.89 -7.28
N GLY A 399 10.55 -15.52 -8.42
CA GLY A 399 10.82 -16.17 -9.71
C GLY A 399 12.29 -16.10 -10.16
N CYS A 400 13.06 -15.14 -9.64
CA CYS A 400 14.51 -15.13 -9.88
C CYS A 400 15.21 -16.36 -9.30
N GLN A 401 14.74 -16.87 -8.16
CA GLN A 401 15.25 -18.13 -7.58
C GLN A 401 14.69 -19.33 -8.30
N VAL A 402 13.36 -19.41 -8.43
CA VAL A 402 12.65 -20.62 -8.86
C VAL A 402 12.85 -20.89 -10.35
N GLU A 403 12.68 -19.90 -11.21
CA GLU A 403 12.77 -20.07 -12.66
C GLU A 403 14.15 -19.74 -13.24
N MET A 404 14.79 -18.69 -12.73
CA MET A 404 16.09 -18.28 -13.26
C MET A 404 17.27 -18.95 -12.56
N HIS A 405 17.04 -19.65 -11.45
CA HIS A 405 18.09 -20.23 -10.58
C HIS A 405 19.16 -19.21 -10.16
N ARG A 406 18.72 -17.94 -9.94
CA ARG A 406 19.56 -16.79 -9.55
C ARG A 406 18.97 -16.06 -8.35
N PRO A 407 19.02 -16.68 -7.14
CA PRO A 407 18.47 -16.06 -5.94
C PRO A 407 19.09 -14.68 -5.72
N GLY A 408 18.25 -13.69 -5.43
CA GLY A 408 18.68 -12.31 -5.19
C GLY A 408 19.24 -11.56 -6.40
N ALA A 409 18.95 -12.01 -7.63
CA ALA A 409 19.49 -11.38 -8.84
C ALA A 409 19.17 -9.88 -8.93
N LEU A 410 17.94 -9.48 -8.64
CA LEU A 410 17.52 -8.07 -8.64
C LEU A 410 18.00 -7.37 -7.37
N SER A 411 17.83 -7.98 -6.19
CA SER A 411 18.25 -7.44 -4.90
C SER A 411 19.74 -7.10 -4.81
N HIS A 412 20.58 -7.81 -5.54
CA HIS A 412 22.02 -7.56 -5.57
C HIS A 412 22.48 -6.67 -6.73
N ASN A 413 21.60 -6.36 -7.68
CA ASN A 413 21.93 -5.53 -8.83
C ASN A 413 21.65 -4.05 -8.54
N PRO A 414 22.68 -3.19 -8.47
CA PRO A 414 22.50 -1.79 -8.12
C PRO A 414 21.69 -0.98 -9.15
N LYS A 415 21.51 -1.50 -10.38
CA LYS A 415 20.65 -0.86 -11.39
C LYS A 415 19.18 -0.88 -11.00
N TRP A 416 18.75 -1.84 -10.18
CA TRP A 416 17.39 -1.95 -9.66
C TRP A 416 17.14 -1.12 -8.39
N ARG A 417 18.16 -0.50 -7.82
CA ARG A 417 18.05 0.22 -6.55
C ARG A 417 16.96 1.29 -6.53
N GLY A 418 16.84 2.05 -7.62
CA GLY A 418 15.80 3.09 -7.76
C GLY A 418 14.40 2.50 -7.69
N HIS A 419 14.16 1.37 -8.38
CA HIS A 419 12.88 0.66 -8.36
C HIS A 419 12.54 0.14 -6.94
N PHE A 420 13.52 -0.43 -6.20
CA PHE A 420 13.32 -0.86 -4.82
C PHE A 420 12.97 0.31 -3.90
N TRP A 421 13.74 1.40 -3.98
CA TRP A 421 13.51 2.55 -3.13
C TRP A 421 12.18 3.24 -3.42
N ASP A 422 11.81 3.42 -4.67
CA ASP A 422 10.56 4.05 -5.05
C ASP A 422 9.34 3.36 -4.42
N ARG A 423 9.33 2.03 -4.36
CA ARG A 423 8.26 1.24 -3.75
C ARG A 423 8.22 1.42 -2.23
N VAL A 424 9.37 1.36 -1.57
CA VAL A 424 9.47 1.59 -0.12
C VAL A 424 9.14 3.04 0.24
N GLU A 425 9.61 4.02 -0.53
CA GLU A 425 9.36 5.44 -0.29
C GLU A 425 7.89 5.79 -0.43
N ARG A 426 7.21 5.30 -1.48
CA ARG A 426 5.78 5.58 -1.71
C ARG A 426 4.91 4.96 -0.61
N MET A 427 5.15 3.72 -0.22
CA MET A 427 4.50 3.09 0.93
C MET A 427 4.69 3.95 2.18
N PHE A 428 5.94 4.20 2.57
CA PHE A 428 6.27 4.94 3.79
C PHE A 428 5.66 6.34 3.83
N CYS A 429 5.79 7.12 2.75
CA CYS A 429 5.27 8.50 2.74
C CYS A 429 3.74 8.53 2.85
N ARG A 430 3.05 7.58 2.20
CA ARG A 430 1.59 7.48 2.24
C ARG A 430 1.08 7.12 3.63
N ASP A 431 1.74 6.18 4.31
CA ASP A 431 1.16 5.47 5.45
C ASP A 431 1.77 5.85 6.82
N ARG A 432 2.87 6.60 6.84
CA ARG A 432 3.69 6.90 8.05
C ARG A 432 2.95 7.51 9.23
N ASN A 433 1.78 8.10 9.01
CA ASN A 433 1.02 8.77 10.08
C ASN A 433 0.03 7.83 10.80
N HIS A 434 -0.15 6.57 10.33
CA HIS A 434 -1.04 5.60 10.95
C HIS A 434 -0.45 5.01 12.25
N PRO A 435 -1.14 5.12 13.40
CA PRO A 435 -0.66 4.53 14.65
C PRO A 435 -0.65 3.00 14.65
N CYS A 436 -1.45 2.35 13.82
CA CYS A 436 -1.47 0.88 13.70
C CYS A 436 -0.17 0.29 13.18
N ILE A 437 0.62 1.02 12.40
CA ILE A 437 1.86 0.51 11.82
C ILE A 437 2.93 0.38 12.91
N THR A 438 3.22 -0.84 13.29
CA THR A 438 4.21 -1.18 14.32
C THR A 438 5.55 -1.61 13.74
N MET A 439 5.57 -1.99 12.47
CA MET A 439 6.79 -2.42 11.78
C MET A 439 6.66 -2.17 10.27
N TRP A 440 7.76 -1.75 9.65
CA TRP A 440 7.90 -1.64 8.20
C TRP A 440 8.55 -2.88 7.63
N SER A 441 8.07 -3.36 6.49
CA SER A 441 8.66 -4.49 5.77
C SER A 441 9.23 -4.06 4.42
N LEU A 442 10.45 -4.51 4.13
CA LEU A 442 11.16 -4.20 2.88
C LEU A 442 10.82 -5.16 1.73
N GLY A 443 9.71 -5.86 1.85
CA GLY A 443 9.19 -6.79 0.87
C GLY A 443 9.38 -8.26 1.25
N ASN A 444 8.94 -9.13 0.34
CA ASN A 444 8.91 -10.56 0.48
C ASN A 444 10.01 -11.24 -0.37
N GLU A 445 10.10 -12.51 -0.35
CA GLU A 445 10.89 -13.56 -1.04
C GLU A 445 11.79 -13.09 -2.21
N SER A 446 12.69 -12.16 -1.94
CA SER A 446 13.64 -11.63 -2.94
C SER A 446 15.08 -12.16 -2.77
N HIS A 447 15.33 -12.99 -1.76
CA HIS A 447 16.56 -13.78 -1.52
C HIS A 447 17.90 -13.03 -1.57
N GLY A 448 17.87 -11.69 -1.55
CA GLY A 448 19.03 -10.82 -1.53
C GLY A 448 18.91 -9.77 -0.43
N TYR A 449 19.84 -8.81 -0.38
CA TYR A 449 19.81 -7.80 0.69
C TYR A 449 20.45 -6.46 0.33
N LYS A 450 21.18 -6.31 -0.79
CA LYS A 450 21.95 -5.08 -1.03
C LYS A 450 21.08 -3.86 -1.34
N ASN A 451 20.02 -4.05 -2.10
CA ASN A 451 19.07 -2.97 -2.38
C ASN A 451 18.18 -2.74 -1.15
N GLN A 452 17.83 -3.79 -0.42
CA GLN A 452 17.12 -3.68 0.86
C GLN A 452 17.97 -2.97 1.93
N ASP A 453 19.31 -3.20 1.99
CA ASP A 453 20.21 -2.44 2.87
C ASP A 453 20.16 -0.93 2.57
N TYR A 454 20.10 -0.55 1.29
CA TYR A 454 19.92 0.84 0.90
C TYR A 454 18.56 1.37 1.36
N CYS A 455 17.48 0.65 1.09
CA CYS A 455 16.13 1.03 1.53
C CYS A 455 16.06 1.17 3.05
N TYR A 456 16.64 0.24 3.80
CA TYR A 456 16.73 0.31 5.26
C TYR A 456 17.44 1.58 5.73
N GLN A 457 18.60 1.88 5.14
CA GLN A 457 19.38 3.07 5.52
C GLN A 457 18.63 4.37 5.24
N GLU A 458 17.93 4.48 4.10
CA GLU A 458 17.15 5.66 3.76
C GLU A 458 15.89 5.79 4.65
N LEU A 459 15.23 4.66 4.94
CA LEU A 459 14.04 4.63 5.78
C LEU A 459 14.36 5.01 7.24
N LYS A 460 15.47 4.48 7.80
CA LYS A 460 15.89 4.78 9.19
C LYS A 460 16.35 6.24 9.41
N LYS A 461 16.54 7.03 8.36
CA LYS A 461 16.71 8.49 8.48
C LYS A 461 15.39 9.22 8.75
N ARG A 462 14.25 8.57 8.50
CA ARG A 462 12.90 9.15 8.48
C ARG A 462 11.99 8.61 9.57
N THR A 463 12.31 7.45 10.17
CA THR A 463 11.47 6.79 11.17
C THR A 463 12.27 6.03 12.21
N THR A 464 11.76 6.01 13.45
CA THR A 464 12.23 5.16 14.54
C THR A 464 11.53 3.81 14.58
N VAL A 465 10.38 3.67 13.91
CA VAL A 465 9.61 2.43 13.84
C VAL A 465 10.50 1.30 13.29
N PRO A 466 10.48 0.11 13.91
CA PRO A 466 11.30 -1.01 13.48
C PRO A 466 11.06 -1.46 12.05
N VAL A 467 12.10 -1.99 11.43
CA VAL A 467 12.11 -2.46 10.04
C VAL A 467 12.54 -3.91 10.01
N HIS A 468 11.83 -4.75 9.27
CA HIS A 468 12.23 -6.10 8.96
C HIS A 468 12.27 -6.40 7.45
N TYR A 469 12.73 -7.57 7.10
CA TYR A 469 12.66 -8.15 5.77
C TYR A 469 12.69 -9.68 5.87
N GLU A 470 11.77 -10.34 5.19
CA GLU A 470 11.51 -11.77 5.31
C GLU A 470 12.79 -12.63 5.13
N ALA A 471 13.39 -12.56 3.94
CA ALA A 471 14.47 -13.49 3.55
C ALA A 471 15.82 -13.22 4.22
N VAL A 472 15.93 -12.23 5.09
CA VAL A 472 17.22 -11.73 5.57
C VAL A 472 18.03 -12.76 6.35
N VAL A 473 17.37 -13.66 7.10
CA VAL A 473 18.04 -14.74 7.86
C VAL A 473 18.75 -15.77 6.97
N ARG A 474 18.34 -15.86 5.70
CA ARG A 474 18.93 -16.74 4.69
C ARG A 474 20.10 -16.06 3.96
N THR A 475 20.43 -14.83 4.32
CA THR A 475 21.48 -14.00 3.70
C THR A 475 22.64 -13.74 4.66
N ARG A 476 23.74 -13.13 4.16
CA ARG A 476 24.86 -12.70 4.99
C ARG A 476 24.51 -11.50 5.89
N ARG A 477 23.45 -10.75 5.56
CA ARG A 477 22.95 -9.61 6.34
C ARG A 477 22.36 -10.06 7.67
N TRP A 478 21.64 -11.18 7.66
CA TRP A 478 21.04 -11.89 8.79
C TRP A 478 19.85 -11.18 9.46
N CYS A 479 19.92 -9.91 9.76
CA CYS A 479 18.92 -9.19 10.56
C CYS A 479 18.95 -7.70 10.25
N TYR A 480 17.79 -7.08 10.26
CA TYR A 480 17.61 -5.63 10.44
C TYR A 480 17.26 -5.34 11.91
N ASP A 481 16.20 -4.55 12.22
CA ASP A 481 15.83 -4.30 13.61
C ASP A 481 15.20 -5.54 14.28
N VAL A 482 14.58 -6.42 13.48
CA VAL A 482 13.91 -7.64 13.92
C VAL A 482 14.46 -8.83 13.13
N ILE A 483 14.63 -9.97 13.79
CA ILE A 483 14.95 -11.24 13.13
C ILE A 483 13.66 -11.81 12.58
N SER A 484 13.53 -11.86 11.27
CA SER A 484 12.34 -12.40 10.60
C SER A 484 12.66 -13.75 9.97
N GLU A 485 11.83 -14.74 10.19
CA GLU A 485 11.96 -16.07 9.60
C GLU A 485 10.59 -16.59 9.14
N MET A 486 10.62 -17.38 8.07
CA MET A 486 9.47 -17.98 7.43
C MET A 486 9.53 -19.49 7.61
N TYR A 487 8.46 -20.10 8.09
CA TYR A 487 8.28 -21.54 8.29
C TYR A 487 9.44 -22.26 9.01
N PRO A 488 9.99 -21.74 10.11
CA PRO A 488 10.96 -22.50 10.88
C PRO A 488 10.30 -23.74 11.50
N TRP A 489 11.04 -24.85 11.56
CA TRP A 489 10.58 -26.04 12.29
C TRP A 489 10.27 -25.67 13.75
N HIS A 490 9.16 -26.15 14.29
CA HIS A 490 8.73 -25.88 15.67
C HIS A 490 9.86 -26.09 16.70
N ASN A 491 10.66 -27.15 16.57
CA ASN A 491 11.82 -27.37 17.45
C ASN A 491 12.80 -26.18 17.48
N ARG A 492 12.99 -25.46 16.37
CA ARG A 492 13.83 -24.26 16.34
C ARG A 492 13.18 -23.13 17.11
N VAL A 493 11.89 -22.92 16.89
CA VAL A 493 11.10 -21.91 17.62
C VAL A 493 11.19 -22.15 19.12
N HIS A 494 10.97 -23.40 19.53
CA HIS A 494 11.08 -23.84 20.92
C HIS A 494 12.48 -23.59 21.52
N MET A 495 13.56 -23.97 20.82
CA MET A 495 14.93 -23.70 21.27
C MET A 495 15.22 -22.20 21.40
N VAL A 496 14.72 -21.37 20.49
CA VAL A 496 14.87 -19.92 20.59
C VAL A 496 14.09 -19.37 21.80
N ALA A 497 12.86 -19.83 22.01
CA ALA A 497 12.02 -19.43 23.13
C ALA A 497 12.63 -19.81 24.50
N GLU A 498 13.27 -20.98 24.61
CA GLU A 498 13.95 -21.42 25.82
C GLU A 498 15.31 -20.77 26.06
N GLY A 499 15.86 -20.02 25.10
CA GLY A 499 17.22 -19.48 25.21
C GLY A 499 18.31 -20.55 25.13
N LYS A 500 18.03 -21.72 24.56
CA LYS A 500 18.93 -22.88 24.54
C LYS A 500 19.04 -23.49 23.13
N GLY A 501 20.25 -23.93 22.77
CA GLY A 501 20.48 -24.76 21.58
C GLY A 501 20.42 -24.04 20.22
N ALA A 502 19.90 -22.82 20.14
CA ALA A 502 19.94 -22.01 18.93
C ALA A 502 21.26 -21.23 18.81
N LEU A 503 21.58 -20.77 17.62
CA LEU A 503 22.77 -19.95 17.40
C LEU A 503 22.63 -18.61 18.15
N PRO A 504 23.73 -18.07 18.78
CA PRO A 504 23.67 -16.84 19.56
C PRO A 504 23.08 -15.64 18.82
N LYS A 505 23.14 -15.64 17.50
CA LYS A 505 22.58 -14.58 16.66
C LYS A 505 21.06 -14.48 16.71
N TYR A 506 20.31 -15.56 17.05
CA TYR A 506 18.86 -15.56 17.24
C TYR A 506 18.40 -14.76 18.49
N TYR A 507 19.34 -14.36 19.34
CA TYR A 507 19.04 -13.61 20.57
C TYR A 507 19.47 -12.14 20.52
N LYS A 508 19.85 -11.64 19.35
CA LYS A 508 20.35 -10.26 19.19
C LYS A 508 19.25 -9.22 18.99
N ALA A 509 18.07 -9.65 18.59
CA ALA A 509 16.92 -8.80 18.33
C ALA A 509 15.63 -9.60 18.58
N PRO A 510 14.44 -8.96 18.61
CA PRO A 510 13.18 -9.67 18.66
C PRO A 510 13.08 -10.69 17.52
N TYR A 511 12.48 -11.85 17.79
CA TYR A 511 12.29 -12.93 16.82
C TYR A 511 10.83 -13.01 16.40
N PHE A 512 10.59 -12.86 15.10
CA PHE A 512 9.28 -12.78 14.49
C PHE A 512 9.14 -13.80 13.37
N LEU A 513 8.04 -14.54 13.35
CA LEU A 513 7.69 -15.46 12.27
C LEU A 513 6.79 -14.71 11.29
N CYS A 514 7.36 -14.11 10.24
CA CYS A 514 6.55 -13.38 9.28
C CYS A 514 5.54 -14.28 8.55
N GLU A 515 5.84 -15.59 8.47
CA GLU A 515 4.92 -16.62 8.02
C GLU A 515 5.16 -17.92 8.79
N TYR A 516 4.08 -18.56 9.25
CA TYR A 516 4.11 -19.88 9.86
C TYR A 516 2.76 -20.56 9.72
N ALA A 517 2.71 -21.86 10.01
CA ALA A 517 1.48 -22.65 10.06
C ALA A 517 0.61 -22.52 8.79
N HIS A 518 1.24 -22.78 7.62
CA HIS A 518 0.58 -22.70 6.30
C HIS A 518 -0.74 -23.49 6.28
N ALA A 519 -1.86 -22.81 5.99
CA ALA A 519 -3.20 -23.36 6.19
C ALA A 519 -3.70 -24.26 5.07
N MET A 520 -2.89 -24.55 4.06
CA MET A 520 -3.25 -25.38 2.92
C MET A 520 -3.68 -26.79 3.32
N GLY A 521 -4.79 -27.27 2.76
CA GLY A 521 -5.26 -28.64 2.92
C GLY A 521 -5.72 -28.94 4.36
N MET A 522 -5.01 -29.85 5.05
CA MET A 522 -5.24 -30.16 6.46
C MET A 522 -4.42 -29.25 7.38
N GLY A 523 -3.92 -28.16 6.83
CA GLY A 523 -3.01 -27.23 7.46
C GLY A 523 -3.62 -26.34 8.52
N ALA A 524 -2.80 -25.44 8.98
CA ALA A 524 -2.84 -24.63 10.18
C ALA A 524 -3.01 -25.44 11.49
N GLY A 525 -2.59 -26.73 11.52
CA GLY A 525 -2.47 -27.51 12.73
C GLY A 525 -1.33 -27.03 13.64
N ASP A 526 -1.34 -27.53 14.88
CA ASP A 526 -0.27 -27.32 15.87
C ASP A 526 0.01 -25.83 16.21
N LEU A 527 -1.02 -24.95 16.18
CA LEU A 527 -0.87 -23.54 16.54
C LEU A 527 -0.52 -23.33 18.00
N GLU A 528 -1.12 -24.13 18.90
CA GLU A 528 -0.93 -23.99 20.34
C GLU A 528 0.55 -24.08 20.77
N PRO A 529 1.38 -25.04 20.30
CA PRO A 529 2.80 -25.07 20.62
C PRO A 529 3.57 -23.81 20.23
N TYR A 530 3.28 -23.22 19.06
CA TYR A 530 3.89 -21.95 18.64
C TYR A 530 3.49 -20.80 19.58
N VAL A 531 2.19 -20.69 19.88
CA VAL A 531 1.68 -19.63 20.78
C VAL A 531 2.27 -19.78 22.18
N GLN A 532 2.37 -21.00 22.71
CA GLN A 532 3.03 -21.25 23.99
C GLN A 532 4.50 -20.80 23.99
N ASP A 533 5.22 -21.03 22.90
CA ASP A 533 6.61 -20.60 22.78
C ASP A 533 6.72 -19.07 22.60
N PHE A 534 5.77 -18.41 21.94
CA PHE A 534 5.72 -16.94 21.88
C PHE A 534 5.61 -16.31 23.27
N TYR A 535 4.85 -16.92 24.17
CA TYR A 535 4.73 -16.43 25.56
C TYR A 535 5.85 -16.91 26.48
N ARG A 536 6.61 -17.95 26.11
CA ARG A 536 7.72 -18.49 26.91
C ARG A 536 8.96 -17.62 26.86
N GLY A 537 9.30 -17.09 25.69
CA GLY A 537 10.51 -16.29 25.47
C GLY A 537 10.20 -14.79 25.37
N ASP A 538 10.89 -13.96 26.14
CA ASP A 538 10.71 -12.51 26.09
C ASP A 538 11.07 -11.94 24.71
N ASN A 539 12.08 -12.53 24.04
CA ASN A 539 12.51 -12.15 22.69
C ASN A 539 11.57 -12.64 21.59
N MET A 540 10.62 -13.52 21.89
CA MET A 540 9.65 -14.00 20.90
C MET A 540 8.60 -12.90 20.66
N LEU A 541 8.65 -12.24 19.51
CA LEU A 541 7.66 -11.20 19.16
C LEU A 541 6.32 -11.81 18.74
N GLY A 542 6.33 -13.00 18.17
CA GLY A 542 5.13 -13.68 17.66
C GLY A 542 5.25 -14.01 16.17
N GLY A 543 4.13 -14.02 15.47
CA GLY A 543 4.13 -14.31 14.01
C GLY A 543 2.78 -14.13 13.36
N CYS A 544 2.77 -14.21 12.02
CA CYS A 544 1.58 -14.15 11.18
C CYS A 544 1.36 -15.51 10.48
N ILE A 545 0.17 -16.08 10.67
CA ILE A 545 -0.23 -17.33 9.99
C ILE A 545 -0.35 -17.06 8.50
N TRP A 546 0.10 -17.94 7.67
CA TRP A 546 -0.17 -17.95 6.24
C TRP A 546 -1.38 -18.84 5.97
N GLU A 547 -2.50 -18.29 5.55
CA GLU A 547 -2.88 -16.89 5.48
C GLU A 547 -4.36 -16.68 5.90
N PHE A 548 -4.88 -15.45 5.75
CA PHE A 548 -6.22 -15.08 6.20
C PHE A 548 -7.32 -15.81 5.43
N CYS A 549 -7.30 -15.76 4.09
CA CYS A 549 -8.41 -16.22 3.25
C CYS A 549 -7.90 -16.95 2.01
N ASP A 550 -8.58 -18.02 1.60
CA ASP A 550 -8.36 -18.69 0.31
C ASP A 550 -8.52 -17.71 -0.86
N HIS A 551 -7.63 -17.81 -1.86
CA HIS A 551 -7.81 -17.11 -3.12
C HIS A 551 -8.57 -17.99 -4.11
N ALA A 552 -9.63 -17.44 -4.72
CA ALA A 552 -10.40 -18.11 -5.74
C ALA A 552 -11.03 -17.11 -6.69
N ALA A 553 -11.34 -17.53 -7.92
CA ALA A 553 -12.21 -16.79 -8.82
C ALA A 553 -13.59 -17.45 -8.84
N TYR A 554 -14.66 -16.64 -8.78
CA TYR A 554 -16.04 -17.13 -8.75
C TYR A 554 -16.70 -17.01 -10.11
N HIS A 555 -17.33 -18.10 -10.56
CA HIS A 555 -18.08 -18.20 -11.82
C HIS A 555 -19.52 -18.61 -11.54
N ALA A 556 -20.47 -17.71 -11.75
CA ALA A 556 -21.89 -17.94 -11.47
C ALA A 556 -22.48 -19.05 -12.32
N ASP A 557 -22.06 -19.18 -13.58
CA ASP A 557 -22.65 -20.06 -14.60
C ASP A 557 -21.89 -21.39 -14.81
N GLY A 558 -20.85 -21.64 -14.01
CA GLY A 558 -20.03 -22.85 -14.12
C GLY A 558 -20.53 -24.02 -13.27
N PRO A 559 -20.14 -25.26 -13.62
CA PRO A 559 -20.42 -26.44 -12.79
C PRO A 559 -19.62 -26.41 -11.48
N VAL A 560 -18.54 -25.64 -11.43
CA VAL A 560 -17.71 -25.34 -10.26
C VAL A 560 -17.76 -23.84 -10.07
N HIS A 561 -18.25 -23.39 -8.92
CA HIS A 561 -18.42 -21.95 -8.68
C HIS A 561 -17.11 -21.26 -8.28
N TYR A 562 -16.23 -21.95 -7.56
CA TYR A 562 -14.91 -21.43 -7.18
C TYR A 562 -13.84 -22.19 -7.93
N THR A 563 -12.94 -21.46 -8.57
CA THR A 563 -11.85 -21.98 -9.38
C THR A 563 -10.51 -21.47 -8.86
N TYR A 564 -9.45 -22.21 -9.15
CA TYR A 564 -8.09 -21.95 -8.77
C TYR A 564 -7.11 -22.22 -9.93
N GLY A 565 -5.82 -22.21 -9.67
CA GLY A 565 -4.79 -22.38 -10.70
C GLY A 565 -4.95 -23.65 -11.54
N GLY A 566 -4.90 -23.52 -12.87
CA GLY A 566 -5.08 -24.59 -13.86
C GLY A 566 -6.51 -24.76 -14.35
N ASP A 567 -7.50 -24.23 -13.68
CA ASP A 567 -8.91 -24.34 -14.08
C ASP A 567 -9.28 -23.46 -15.27
N HIS A 568 -8.43 -22.48 -15.60
CA HIS A 568 -8.64 -21.49 -16.66
C HIS A 568 -7.84 -21.79 -17.94
N GLY A 569 -7.17 -22.95 -18.01
CA GLY A 569 -6.40 -23.39 -19.19
C GLY A 569 -5.03 -22.73 -19.32
N GLU A 570 -4.54 -22.09 -18.27
CA GLU A 570 -3.23 -21.49 -18.23
C GLU A 570 -2.11 -22.54 -18.27
N ASN A 571 -1.06 -22.27 -19.06
CA ASN A 571 0.05 -23.22 -19.28
C ASN A 571 1.00 -23.35 -18.08
N LYS A 572 1.14 -22.27 -17.28
CA LYS A 572 1.88 -22.25 -16.03
C LYS A 572 0.90 -21.98 -14.91
N HIS A 573 0.83 -22.82 -13.93
CA HIS A 573 0.02 -22.62 -12.74
C HIS A 573 0.58 -23.44 -11.58
N ASP A 574 0.20 -23.07 -10.37
CA ASP A 574 0.56 -23.79 -9.16
C ASP A 574 -0.65 -24.47 -8.49
N SER A 575 -1.67 -24.77 -9.31
CA SER A 575 -2.86 -25.54 -8.92
C SER A 575 -3.62 -24.87 -7.74
N ASN A 576 -4.05 -25.69 -6.78
CA ASN A 576 -4.76 -25.24 -5.58
C ASN A 576 -3.80 -24.71 -4.48
N PHE A 577 -2.60 -24.27 -4.81
CA PHE A 577 -1.69 -23.72 -3.83
C PHE A 577 -2.20 -22.39 -3.21
N CYS A 578 -3.09 -21.70 -3.91
CA CYS A 578 -3.79 -20.51 -3.44
C CYS A 578 -4.99 -20.80 -2.50
N THR A 579 -5.27 -22.08 -2.17
CA THR A 579 -6.30 -22.46 -1.19
C THR A 579 -5.61 -22.78 0.15
N ASP A 580 -5.12 -21.77 0.78
CA ASP A 580 -4.26 -21.82 1.96
C ASP A 580 -4.66 -20.82 3.06
N GLY A 581 -5.90 -20.34 2.98
CA GLY A 581 -6.52 -19.47 3.95
C GLY A 581 -7.13 -20.18 5.15
N LEU A 582 -7.24 -19.44 6.27
CA LEU A 582 -8.01 -19.86 7.45
C LEU A 582 -9.52 -19.75 7.20
N PHE A 583 -9.92 -18.89 6.28
CA PHE A 583 -11.31 -18.64 5.89
C PHE A 583 -11.52 -18.94 4.41
N PHE A 584 -12.76 -19.25 4.07
CA PHE A 584 -13.19 -19.33 2.68
C PHE A 584 -13.22 -17.92 2.05
N PRO A 585 -13.09 -17.82 0.70
CA PRO A 585 -13.07 -16.54 0.00
C PRO A 585 -14.38 -15.76 0.09
#